data_6c1aa34a3eff60c01a00dfbcd8fc3700
#
_entry.id   6c1aa34a3eff60c01a00dfbcd8fc3700
#
_cell.length_a   1.000
_cell.length_b   1.000
_cell.length_c   1.000
_cell.angle_alpha   90.00
_cell.angle_beta   90.00
_cell.angle_gamma   90.00
#
_symmetry.space_group_name_H-M   'P 1'
#
loop_
_entity.id
_entity.type
_entity.pdbx_description
1 polymer ?
#
loop_
_entity_poly.entity_id
_entity_poly.type
_entity_poly.pdbx_seq_one_letter_code
_entity_poly.pdbx_strand_id
1 'polypeptide(L)'
;FQAKVIAGLAGYGEQKEVRNKIATICKEAFGNREFSLYSDVRIAITGALGGGDGIVVVAGTGSIALSSKNNHITRCGGWGYQLGDEGSAYWIAKRMLALYCQQFDGRLEKTQLYYLIKEKCKLENDYDIITFINKLNHDRTSIASLAKLNGIAAKDNDKYALQIYKEAAYEIAVLIKTLAKNFTSPFKVSYIGGVF
;
A
#
# COMPACT_ATOMS: atom_id res chain seq x y z
N PHE A 1 27.55 7.44 27.22
CA PHE A 1 27.02 6.51 26.19
C PHE A 1 27.21 7.14 24.83
N GLN A 2 28.09 6.58 24.00
CA GLN A 2 28.19 6.93 22.57
C GLN A 2 27.18 6.05 21.83
N ALA A 3 26.00 6.58 21.55
CA ALA A 3 24.99 5.90 20.75
C ALA A 3 25.21 6.25 19.27
N LYS A 4 25.30 5.23 18.41
CA LYS A 4 25.27 5.37 16.96
C LYS A 4 23.83 5.52 16.51
N VAL A 5 23.55 6.51 15.66
CA VAL A 5 22.22 6.73 15.09
C VAL A 5 22.12 6.05 13.73
N ILE A 6 21.09 5.22 13.53
CA ILE A 6 20.72 4.65 12.22
C ILE A 6 19.34 5.18 11.88
N ALA A 7 19.20 5.94 10.80
CA ALA A 7 17.94 6.53 10.41
C ALA A 7 17.51 6.07 8.99
N GLY A 8 16.27 5.57 8.90
CA GLY A 8 15.58 5.30 7.64
C GLY A 8 14.63 6.45 7.35
N LEU A 9 14.87 7.19 6.27
CA LEU A 9 14.16 8.42 5.98
C LEU A 9 13.44 8.35 4.64
N ALA A 10 12.16 8.69 4.65
CA ALA A 10 11.38 8.86 3.43
C ALA A 10 12.03 9.95 2.57
N GLY A 11 12.14 9.69 1.27
CA GLY A 11 12.81 10.60 0.34
C GLY A 11 14.34 10.50 0.28
N TYR A 12 14.98 9.73 1.18
CA TYR A 12 16.42 9.43 1.08
C TYR A 12 16.67 8.34 0.03
N GLY A 13 16.22 8.63 -1.21
CA GLY A 13 16.23 7.70 -2.35
C GLY A 13 17.38 7.99 -3.34
N GLU A 14 17.10 7.78 -4.63
CA GLU A 14 18.06 7.86 -5.72
C GLU A 14 18.47 9.31 -6.09
N GLN A 15 17.60 10.30 -5.84
CA GLN A 15 17.82 11.70 -6.20
C GLN A 15 18.94 12.34 -5.34
N LYS A 16 20.08 12.55 -5.96
CA LYS A 16 21.31 13.05 -5.27
C LYS A 16 21.10 14.38 -4.53
N GLU A 17 20.36 15.31 -5.13
CA GLU A 17 20.08 16.62 -4.51
C GLU A 17 19.25 16.49 -3.23
N VAL A 18 18.19 15.67 -3.26
CA VAL A 18 17.34 15.42 -2.09
C VAL A 18 18.14 14.71 -0.99
N ARG A 19 18.94 13.71 -1.35
CA ARG A 19 19.84 13.02 -0.39
C ARG A 19 20.78 14.00 0.28
N ASN A 20 21.41 14.90 -0.46
CA ASN A 20 22.35 15.87 0.08
C ASN A 20 21.67 16.84 1.05
N LYS A 21 20.47 17.35 0.70
CA LYS A 21 19.68 18.20 1.60
C LYS A 21 19.34 17.49 2.91
N ILE A 22 18.83 16.26 2.82
CA ILE A 22 18.50 15.45 3.99
C ILE A 22 19.75 15.17 4.83
N ALA A 23 20.88 14.81 4.21
CA ALA A 23 22.14 14.57 4.92
C ALA A 23 22.64 15.81 5.67
N THR A 24 22.53 17.00 5.08
CA THR A 24 22.88 18.27 5.73
C THR A 24 22.02 18.53 6.97
N ILE A 25 20.69 18.39 6.85
CA ILE A 25 19.75 18.56 7.97
C ILE A 25 20.06 17.55 9.10
N CYS A 26 20.33 16.29 8.73
CA CYS A 26 20.67 15.25 9.72
C CYS A 26 22.01 15.56 10.41
N LYS A 27 23.00 16.06 9.71
CA LYS A 27 24.30 16.45 10.28
C LYS A 27 24.12 17.59 11.30
N GLU A 28 23.29 18.56 11.01
CA GLU A 28 22.96 19.66 11.93
C GLU A 28 22.20 19.14 13.16
N ALA A 29 21.21 18.28 12.96
CA ALA A 29 20.37 17.72 14.03
C ALA A 29 21.13 16.75 14.96
N PHE A 30 22.01 15.92 14.42
CA PHE A 30 22.74 14.91 15.20
C PHE A 30 24.08 15.43 15.76
N GLY A 31 24.58 16.55 15.24
CA GLY A 31 25.83 17.16 15.68
C GLY A 31 27.05 16.22 15.48
N ASN A 32 27.83 16.02 16.56
CA ASN A 32 29.02 15.15 16.53
C ASN A 32 28.74 13.66 16.71
N ARG A 33 27.48 13.22 16.73
CA ARG A 33 27.15 11.80 16.87
C ARG A 33 27.43 11.05 15.57
N GLU A 34 27.97 9.85 15.71
CA GLU A 34 28.08 8.95 14.55
C GLU A 34 26.68 8.55 14.05
N PHE A 35 26.44 8.74 12.77
CA PHE A 35 25.16 8.36 12.17
C PHE A 35 25.31 7.73 10.79
N SER A 36 24.32 6.92 10.43
CA SER A 36 24.16 6.33 9.09
C SER A 36 22.74 6.57 8.59
N LEU A 37 22.61 7.01 7.35
CA LEU A 37 21.33 7.31 6.71
C LEU A 37 21.02 6.27 5.63
N TYR A 38 19.80 5.80 5.63
CA TYR A 38 19.26 4.86 4.64
C TYR A 38 17.88 5.35 4.19
N SER A 39 17.38 4.85 3.07
CA SER A 39 15.97 5.02 2.74
C SER A 39 15.10 4.22 3.72
N ASP A 40 13.87 4.70 3.95
CA ASP A 40 12.83 3.98 4.68
C ASP A 40 12.59 2.57 4.11
N VAL A 41 12.57 2.47 2.77
CA VAL A 41 12.49 1.20 2.02
C VAL A 41 13.60 0.24 2.42
N ARG A 42 14.87 0.70 2.51
CA ARG A 42 16.00 -0.15 2.86
C ARG A 42 15.90 -0.66 4.30
N ILE A 43 15.50 0.19 5.23
CA ILE A 43 15.29 -0.22 6.62
C ILE A 43 14.14 -1.24 6.71
N ALA A 44 13.02 -0.97 6.03
CA ALA A 44 11.87 -1.86 6.03
C ALA A 44 12.22 -3.26 5.50
N ILE A 45 12.91 -3.35 4.34
CA ILE A 45 13.29 -4.64 3.75
C ILE A 45 14.31 -5.38 4.62
N THR A 46 15.28 -4.65 5.19
CA THR A 46 16.29 -5.24 6.07
C THR A 46 15.64 -5.79 7.34
N GLY A 47 14.72 -5.05 7.95
CA GLY A 47 13.99 -5.50 9.14
C GLY A 47 13.09 -6.70 8.85
N ALA A 48 12.35 -6.68 7.75
CA ALA A 48 11.42 -7.74 7.38
C ALA A 48 12.11 -9.07 7.01
N LEU A 49 13.32 -9.01 6.46
CA LEU A 49 14.09 -10.19 6.02
C LEU A 49 15.22 -10.58 6.99
N GLY A 50 15.43 -9.82 8.07
CA GLY A 50 16.56 -10.04 8.99
C GLY A 50 17.92 -9.84 8.32
N GLY A 51 18.01 -8.95 7.33
CA GLY A 51 19.20 -8.69 6.52
C GLY A 51 19.51 -9.73 5.44
N GLY A 52 18.68 -10.77 5.30
CA GLY A 52 18.85 -11.82 4.29
C GLY A 52 18.23 -11.49 2.93
N ASP A 53 18.39 -12.41 1.99
CA ASP A 53 17.79 -12.34 0.68
C ASP A 53 16.30 -12.74 0.73
N GLY A 54 15.47 -12.08 -0.10
CA GLY A 54 14.05 -12.38 -0.15
C GLY A 54 13.23 -11.26 -0.78
N ILE A 55 11.90 -11.36 -0.65
CA ILE A 55 10.93 -10.40 -1.17
C ILE A 55 10.09 -9.87 0.00
N VAL A 56 9.87 -8.56 0.02
CA VAL A 56 8.92 -7.91 0.94
C VAL A 56 7.85 -7.23 0.13
N VAL A 57 6.59 -7.48 0.49
CA VAL A 57 5.44 -6.80 -0.08
C VAL A 57 4.90 -5.81 0.94
N VAL A 58 4.71 -4.59 0.53
CA VAL A 58 4.02 -3.57 1.32
C VAL A 58 2.66 -3.32 0.67
N ALA A 59 1.58 -3.54 1.42
CA ALA A 59 0.22 -3.22 0.99
C ALA A 59 -0.53 -2.51 2.11
N GLY A 60 -0.55 -1.21 2.03
CA GLY A 60 -1.27 -0.27 2.90
C GLY A 60 -2.13 0.65 2.06
N THR A 61 -2.02 1.96 2.24
CA THR A 61 -2.69 2.96 1.37
C THR A 61 -2.32 2.77 -0.10
N GLY A 62 -1.05 2.42 -0.41
CA GLY A 62 -0.58 1.96 -1.73
C GLY A 62 0.04 0.57 -1.63
N SER A 63 0.59 0.07 -2.74
CA SER A 63 1.26 -1.22 -2.80
C SER A 63 2.57 -1.18 -3.58
N ILE A 64 3.54 -1.97 -3.12
CA ILE A 64 4.85 -2.14 -3.75
C ILE A 64 5.45 -3.48 -3.31
N ALA A 65 6.18 -4.13 -4.16
CA ALA A 65 7.05 -5.24 -3.80
C ALA A 65 8.52 -4.89 -4.01
N LEU A 66 9.35 -5.36 -3.12
CA LEU A 66 10.79 -5.13 -3.09
C LEU A 66 11.50 -6.47 -2.91
N SER A 67 12.54 -6.73 -3.68
CA SER A 67 13.44 -7.84 -3.41
C SER A 67 14.81 -7.35 -2.97
N SER A 68 15.42 -8.08 -2.04
CA SER A 68 16.84 -7.97 -1.71
C SER A 68 17.53 -9.25 -2.17
N LYS A 69 18.56 -9.12 -2.99
CA LYS A 69 19.43 -10.23 -3.40
C LYS A 69 20.87 -9.75 -3.43
N ASN A 70 21.75 -10.36 -2.63
CA ASN A 70 23.16 -9.94 -2.51
C ASN A 70 23.29 -8.43 -2.23
N ASN A 71 22.48 -7.88 -1.33
CA ASN A 71 22.41 -6.46 -1.00
C ASN A 71 21.92 -5.54 -2.16
N HIS A 72 21.52 -6.09 -3.29
CA HIS A 72 20.90 -5.34 -4.37
C HIS A 72 19.40 -5.34 -4.20
N ILE A 73 18.78 -4.14 -4.17
CA ILE A 73 17.34 -3.96 -4.03
C ILE A 73 16.73 -3.72 -5.42
N THR A 74 15.73 -4.53 -5.75
CA THR A 74 14.91 -4.34 -6.96
C THR A 74 13.47 -4.12 -6.54
N ARG A 75 12.76 -3.20 -7.22
CA ARG A 75 11.35 -2.92 -6.96
C ARG A 75 10.46 -3.42 -8.09
N CYS A 76 9.21 -3.75 -7.74
CA CYS A 76 8.12 -4.02 -8.66
C CYS A 76 6.85 -3.34 -8.15
N GLY A 77 6.12 -2.64 -9.01
CA GLY A 77 4.97 -1.81 -8.61
C GLY A 77 5.36 -0.51 -7.90
N GLY A 78 4.44 0.06 -7.11
CA GLY A 78 4.68 1.29 -6.37
C GLY A 78 4.73 2.54 -7.27
N TRP A 79 3.92 2.56 -8.33
CA TRP A 79 3.85 3.69 -9.27
C TRP A 79 2.89 4.79 -8.83
N GLY A 80 2.30 4.63 -7.63
CA GLY A 80 1.29 5.52 -7.10
C GLY A 80 -0.12 5.20 -7.59
N TYR A 81 -1.11 5.71 -6.88
CA TYR A 81 -2.52 5.36 -7.03
C TYR A 81 -3.15 5.71 -8.39
N GLN A 82 -2.54 6.61 -9.14
CA GLN A 82 -3.01 7.00 -10.47
C GLN A 82 -2.59 6.01 -11.56
N LEU A 83 -1.42 5.38 -11.41
CA LEU A 83 -0.80 4.52 -12.43
C LEU A 83 -0.66 3.07 -11.99
N GLY A 84 -0.82 2.77 -10.70
CA GLY A 84 -0.55 1.47 -10.10
C GLY A 84 -1.19 1.33 -8.72
N ASP A 85 -0.42 0.84 -7.76
CA ASP A 85 -0.84 0.52 -6.40
C ASP A 85 -1.93 -0.55 -6.35
N GLU A 86 -1.92 -1.48 -7.31
CA GLU A 86 -2.87 -2.58 -7.43
C GLU A 86 -2.84 -3.45 -6.16
N GLY A 87 -4.01 -3.86 -5.70
CA GLY A 87 -4.17 -4.64 -4.46
C GLY A 87 -4.00 -3.84 -3.17
N SER A 88 -3.77 -2.52 -3.22
CA SER A 88 -3.71 -1.64 -2.05
C SER A 88 -5.10 -1.32 -1.48
N ALA A 89 -5.15 -0.72 -0.28
CA ALA A 89 -6.39 -0.26 0.32
C ALA A 89 -7.09 0.81 -0.55
N TYR A 90 -6.33 1.72 -1.18
CA TYR A 90 -6.91 2.68 -2.12
C TYR A 90 -7.54 1.98 -3.32
N TRP A 91 -6.85 1.00 -3.91
CA TRP A 91 -7.34 0.22 -5.04
C TRP A 91 -8.60 -0.56 -4.67
N ILE A 92 -8.61 -1.23 -3.50
CA ILE A 92 -9.78 -1.96 -2.97
C ILE A 92 -10.97 -1.01 -2.79
N ALA A 93 -10.76 0.15 -2.16
CA ALA A 93 -11.82 1.15 -1.96
C ALA A 93 -12.39 1.65 -3.29
N LYS A 94 -11.53 1.95 -4.27
CA LYS A 94 -11.95 2.40 -5.60
C LYS A 94 -12.79 1.34 -6.33
N ARG A 95 -12.36 0.06 -6.27
CA ARG A 95 -13.13 -1.07 -6.84
C ARG A 95 -14.49 -1.21 -6.15
N MET A 96 -14.51 -1.15 -4.82
CA MET A 96 -15.72 -1.22 -4.00
C MET A 96 -16.72 -0.12 -4.35
N LEU A 97 -16.25 1.13 -4.45
CA LEU A 97 -17.09 2.27 -4.83
C LEU A 97 -17.63 2.14 -6.27
N ALA A 98 -16.83 1.64 -7.20
CA ALA A 98 -17.29 1.36 -8.56
C ALA A 98 -18.40 0.29 -8.58
N LEU A 99 -18.27 -0.78 -7.77
CA LEU A 99 -19.30 -1.80 -7.63
C LEU A 99 -20.59 -1.25 -6.99
N TYR A 100 -20.47 -0.35 -6.01
CA TYR A 100 -21.64 0.35 -5.47
C TYR A 100 -22.45 1.06 -6.55
N CYS A 101 -21.78 1.84 -7.41
CA CYS A 101 -22.42 2.52 -8.53
C CYS A 101 -23.07 1.53 -9.51
N GLN A 102 -22.40 0.42 -9.82
CA GLN A 102 -22.94 -0.60 -10.71
C GLN A 102 -24.17 -1.30 -10.14
N GLN A 103 -24.22 -1.51 -8.82
CA GLN A 103 -25.37 -2.06 -8.13
C GLN A 103 -26.54 -1.05 -8.09
N PHE A 104 -26.24 0.24 -7.95
CA PHE A 104 -27.25 1.29 -8.04
C PHE A 104 -27.86 1.36 -9.44
N ASP A 105 -27.04 1.33 -10.49
CA ASP A 105 -27.47 1.38 -11.89
C ASP A 105 -28.29 0.14 -12.33
N GLY A 106 -28.29 -0.93 -11.52
CA GLY A 106 -28.93 -2.20 -11.89
C GLY A 106 -28.08 -3.08 -12.84
N ARG A 107 -26.81 -2.71 -13.09
CA ARG A 107 -25.84 -3.56 -13.81
C ARG A 107 -25.44 -4.81 -13.02
N LEU A 108 -25.53 -4.73 -11.69
CA LEU A 108 -25.30 -5.81 -10.75
C LEU A 108 -26.43 -5.83 -9.72
N GLU A 109 -26.70 -6.99 -9.14
CA GLU A 109 -27.66 -7.08 -8.05
C GLU A 109 -27.13 -6.39 -6.79
N LYS A 110 -28.02 -5.78 -6.01
CA LYS A 110 -27.67 -5.16 -4.73
C LYS A 110 -27.39 -6.24 -3.69
N THR A 111 -26.21 -6.15 -3.08
CA THR A 111 -25.79 -7.03 -1.98
C THR A 111 -25.62 -6.25 -0.69
N GLN A 112 -25.21 -6.91 0.39
CA GLN A 112 -24.93 -6.26 1.67
C GLN A 112 -23.90 -5.14 1.54
N LEU A 113 -22.88 -5.30 0.68
CA LEU A 113 -21.89 -4.27 0.40
C LEU A 113 -22.52 -2.92 0.00
N TYR A 114 -23.56 -2.96 -0.88
CA TYR A 114 -24.28 -1.76 -1.29
C TYR A 114 -24.91 -1.02 -0.10
N TYR A 115 -25.66 -1.76 0.73
CA TYR A 115 -26.35 -1.15 1.88
C TYR A 115 -25.37 -0.65 2.93
N LEU A 116 -24.29 -1.36 3.16
CA LEU A 116 -23.23 -0.96 4.09
C LEU A 116 -22.55 0.35 3.66
N ILE A 117 -22.24 0.51 2.37
CA ILE A 117 -21.66 1.75 1.85
C ILE A 117 -22.65 2.90 2.01
N LYS A 118 -23.91 2.70 1.62
CA LYS A 118 -24.95 3.72 1.75
C LYS A 118 -25.10 4.21 3.19
N GLU A 119 -25.15 3.29 4.16
CA GLU A 119 -25.25 3.61 5.59
C GLU A 119 -24.00 4.32 6.10
N LYS A 120 -22.80 3.76 5.87
CA LYS A 120 -21.56 4.28 6.44
C LYS A 120 -21.12 5.62 5.84
N CYS A 121 -21.43 5.85 4.57
CA CYS A 121 -21.22 7.14 3.91
C CYS A 121 -22.39 8.13 4.14
N LYS A 122 -23.44 7.72 4.86
CA LYS A 122 -24.63 8.53 5.17
C LYS A 122 -25.27 9.14 3.92
N LEU A 123 -25.48 8.31 2.89
CA LEU A 123 -26.04 8.75 1.63
C LEU A 123 -27.58 8.72 1.71
N GLU A 124 -28.22 9.88 1.63
CA GLU A 124 -29.69 9.98 1.53
C GLU A 124 -30.14 9.52 0.14
N ASN A 125 -29.50 10.04 -0.89
CA ASN A 125 -29.66 9.64 -2.27
C ASN A 125 -28.35 8.95 -2.74
N ASP A 126 -28.47 7.98 -3.64
CA ASP A 126 -27.30 7.24 -4.13
C ASP A 126 -26.31 8.12 -4.92
N TYR A 127 -26.81 9.17 -5.60
CA TYR A 127 -25.95 10.15 -6.27
C TYR A 127 -25.10 10.99 -5.31
N ASP A 128 -25.43 11.04 -4.02
CA ASP A 128 -24.66 11.75 -3.01
C ASP A 128 -23.26 11.18 -2.86
N ILE A 129 -23.01 9.95 -3.34
CA ILE A 129 -21.67 9.35 -3.37
C ILE A 129 -20.68 10.23 -4.12
N ILE A 130 -21.11 10.92 -5.19
CA ILE A 130 -20.26 11.84 -5.95
C ILE A 130 -19.82 13.01 -5.07
N THR A 131 -20.78 13.62 -4.39
CA THR A 131 -20.51 14.74 -3.46
C THR A 131 -19.65 14.29 -2.28
N PHE A 132 -19.92 13.09 -1.75
CA PHE A 132 -19.16 12.50 -0.66
C PHE A 132 -17.67 12.33 -1.06
N ILE A 133 -17.39 11.73 -2.21
CA ILE A 133 -16.01 11.54 -2.70
C ILE A 133 -15.34 12.88 -3.00
N ASN A 134 -16.04 13.84 -3.59
CA ASN A 134 -15.50 15.18 -3.85
C ASN A 134 -15.13 15.92 -2.56
N LYS A 135 -15.91 15.76 -1.48
CA LYS A 135 -15.59 16.33 -0.16
C LYS A 135 -14.31 15.76 0.47
N LEU A 136 -13.90 14.57 0.07
CA LEU A 136 -12.61 14.01 0.47
C LEU A 136 -11.42 14.67 -0.25
N ASN A 137 -11.65 15.66 -1.12
CA ASN A 137 -10.62 16.42 -1.86
C ASN A 137 -9.57 15.52 -2.54
N HIS A 138 -9.98 14.37 -3.03
CA HIS A 138 -9.08 13.34 -3.58
C HIS A 138 -8.00 12.87 -2.61
N ASP A 139 -8.18 13.09 -1.30
CA ASP A 139 -7.22 12.60 -0.32
C ASP A 139 -7.14 11.09 -0.36
N ARG A 140 -5.98 10.62 -0.77
CA ARG A 140 -5.68 9.22 -0.97
C ARG A 140 -5.91 8.39 0.29
N THR A 141 -5.54 8.92 1.44
CA THR A 141 -5.63 8.23 2.73
C THR A 141 -7.08 8.07 3.16
N SER A 142 -7.88 9.13 3.02
CA SER A 142 -9.31 9.11 3.32
C SER A 142 -10.06 8.11 2.45
N ILE A 143 -9.79 8.09 1.13
CA ILE A 143 -10.39 7.11 0.22
C ILE A 143 -9.95 5.68 0.59
N ALA A 144 -8.66 5.45 0.83
CA ALA A 144 -8.14 4.15 1.23
C ALA A 144 -8.77 3.62 2.53
N SER A 145 -9.11 4.51 3.47
CA SER A 145 -9.75 4.14 4.73
C SER A 145 -11.11 3.46 4.54
N LEU A 146 -11.80 3.74 3.43
CA LEU A 146 -13.07 3.12 3.07
C LEU A 146 -12.94 1.63 2.75
N ALA A 147 -11.75 1.13 2.43
CA ALA A 147 -11.51 -0.30 2.18
C ALA A 147 -11.92 -1.18 3.38
N LYS A 148 -11.97 -0.62 4.59
CA LYS A 148 -12.47 -1.32 5.78
C LYS A 148 -13.92 -1.80 5.61
N LEU A 149 -14.73 -1.08 4.83
CA LEU A 149 -16.11 -1.49 4.54
C LEU A 149 -16.14 -2.78 3.72
N ASN A 150 -15.21 -2.93 2.77
CA ASN A 150 -15.04 -4.18 2.04
C ASN A 150 -14.71 -5.36 2.99
N GLY A 151 -13.86 -5.11 4.00
CA GLY A 151 -13.53 -6.12 5.01
C GLY A 151 -14.73 -6.55 5.86
N ILE A 152 -15.62 -5.60 6.20
CA ILE A 152 -16.85 -5.92 6.93
C ILE A 152 -17.76 -6.78 6.05
N ALA A 153 -18.04 -6.36 4.82
CA ALA A 153 -18.91 -7.12 3.92
C ALA A 153 -18.34 -8.51 3.56
N ALA A 154 -17.01 -8.63 3.40
CA ALA A 154 -16.37 -9.91 3.13
C ALA A 154 -16.50 -10.91 4.29
N LYS A 155 -16.47 -10.45 5.55
CA LYS A 155 -16.73 -11.30 6.72
C LYS A 155 -18.14 -11.85 6.74
N ASP A 156 -19.09 -11.13 6.18
CA ASP A 156 -20.48 -11.56 6.03
C ASP A 156 -20.73 -12.32 4.71
N ASN A 157 -19.66 -12.79 4.07
CA ASN A 157 -19.67 -13.56 2.82
C ASN A 157 -20.28 -12.81 1.62
N ASP A 158 -20.20 -11.48 1.59
CA ASP A 158 -20.61 -10.72 0.41
C ASP A 158 -19.76 -11.12 -0.80
N LYS A 159 -20.41 -11.59 -1.86
CA LYS A 159 -19.72 -12.13 -3.04
C LYS A 159 -18.82 -11.12 -3.75
N TYR A 160 -19.24 -9.86 -3.82
CA TYR A 160 -18.46 -8.82 -4.49
C TYR A 160 -17.28 -8.36 -3.62
N ALA A 161 -17.47 -8.29 -2.31
CA ALA A 161 -16.39 -7.98 -1.39
C ALA A 161 -15.30 -9.07 -1.41
N LEU A 162 -15.70 -10.35 -1.45
CA LEU A 162 -14.77 -11.49 -1.59
C LEU A 162 -14.06 -11.48 -2.94
N GLN A 163 -14.78 -11.12 -4.03
CA GLN A 163 -14.19 -11.00 -5.35
C GLN A 163 -13.11 -9.91 -5.38
N ILE A 164 -13.37 -8.74 -4.78
CA ILE A 164 -12.37 -7.66 -4.70
C ILE A 164 -11.09 -8.15 -4.00
N TYR A 165 -11.21 -8.89 -2.89
CA TYR A 165 -10.04 -9.43 -2.20
C TYR A 165 -9.30 -10.48 -3.02
N LYS A 166 -10.02 -11.32 -3.77
CA LYS A 166 -9.41 -12.27 -4.69
C LYS A 166 -8.62 -11.57 -5.80
N GLU A 167 -9.19 -10.51 -6.37
CA GLU A 167 -8.51 -9.68 -7.37
C GLU A 167 -7.28 -8.98 -6.75
N ALA A 168 -7.42 -8.36 -5.56
CA ALA A 168 -6.30 -7.72 -4.86
C ALA A 168 -5.17 -8.70 -4.54
N ALA A 169 -5.50 -9.90 -4.06
CA ALA A 169 -4.51 -10.95 -3.79
C ALA A 169 -3.78 -11.40 -5.07
N TYR A 170 -4.50 -11.48 -6.20
CA TYR A 170 -3.90 -11.79 -7.49
C TYR A 170 -2.89 -10.72 -7.91
N GLU A 171 -3.23 -9.43 -7.80
CA GLU A 171 -2.33 -8.34 -8.14
C GLU A 171 -1.06 -8.36 -7.28
N ILE A 172 -1.20 -8.54 -5.99
CA ILE A 172 -0.06 -8.70 -5.07
C ILE A 172 0.80 -9.91 -5.45
N ALA A 173 0.17 -11.05 -5.80
CA ALA A 173 0.89 -12.24 -6.22
C ALA A 173 1.67 -12.01 -7.54
N VAL A 174 1.17 -11.19 -8.44
CA VAL A 174 1.87 -10.82 -9.68
C VAL A 174 3.16 -10.06 -9.37
N LEU A 175 3.14 -9.12 -8.42
CA LEU A 175 4.34 -8.40 -7.98
C LEU A 175 5.40 -9.37 -7.43
N ILE A 176 4.99 -10.30 -6.56
CA ILE A 176 5.88 -11.33 -5.98
C ILE A 176 6.45 -12.22 -7.08
N LYS A 177 5.61 -12.75 -7.95
CA LYS A 177 6.03 -13.64 -9.06
C LYS A 177 7.02 -12.95 -10.00
N THR A 178 6.85 -11.65 -10.21
CA THR A 178 7.75 -10.86 -11.05
C THR A 178 9.15 -10.80 -10.45
N LEU A 179 9.26 -10.49 -9.16
CA LEU A 179 10.55 -10.43 -8.46
C LEU A 179 11.14 -11.81 -8.18
N ALA A 180 10.30 -12.84 -8.03
CA ALA A 180 10.74 -14.22 -7.81
C ALA A 180 11.64 -14.77 -8.94
N LYS A 181 11.49 -14.23 -10.15
CA LYS A 181 12.35 -14.59 -11.31
C LYS A 181 13.84 -14.30 -11.06
N ASN A 182 14.15 -13.43 -10.12
CA ASN A 182 15.53 -13.11 -9.77
C ASN A 182 16.20 -14.19 -8.88
N PHE A 183 15.42 -15.16 -8.37
CA PHE A 183 15.92 -16.18 -7.45
C PHE A 183 15.97 -17.54 -8.11
N THR A 184 17.05 -18.27 -7.86
CA THR A 184 17.27 -19.66 -8.38
C THR A 184 17.14 -20.72 -7.30
N SER A 185 17.01 -20.31 -6.03
CA SER A 185 16.86 -21.15 -4.85
C SER A 185 15.69 -20.67 -4.00
N PRO A 186 15.19 -21.46 -3.05
CA PRO A 186 14.16 -21.00 -2.11
C PRO A 186 14.57 -19.68 -1.43
N PHE A 187 13.62 -18.75 -1.33
CA PHE A 187 13.80 -17.43 -0.75
C PHE A 187 12.65 -17.11 0.22
N LYS A 188 12.88 -16.15 1.11
CA LYS A 188 11.86 -15.69 2.06
C LYS A 188 10.92 -14.69 1.40
N VAL A 189 9.64 -14.74 1.75
CA VAL A 189 8.67 -13.71 1.44
C VAL A 189 8.09 -13.19 2.74
N SER A 190 8.09 -11.88 2.91
CA SER A 190 7.49 -11.18 4.04
C SER A 190 6.51 -10.13 3.56
N TYR A 191 5.64 -9.65 4.46
CA TYR A 191 4.65 -8.65 4.13
C TYR A 191 4.51 -7.60 5.22
N ILE A 192 4.11 -6.40 4.82
CA ILE A 192 3.89 -5.26 5.72
C ILE A 192 2.65 -4.50 5.22
N GLY A 193 1.82 -4.05 6.14
CA GLY A 193 0.69 -3.16 5.85
C GLY A 193 -0.65 -3.68 6.33
N GLY A 194 -1.65 -2.79 6.33
CA GLY A 194 -2.98 -3.06 6.88
C GLY A 194 -3.96 -3.74 5.92
N VAL A 195 -3.51 -4.16 4.74
CA VAL A 195 -4.34 -4.93 3.79
C VAL A 195 -4.32 -6.42 4.12
N PHE A 196 -3.25 -6.88 4.77
CA PHE A 196 -3.04 -8.28 5.20
C PHE A 196 -3.76 -8.61 6.49
#